data_025b0dcc4ad215eb0dff458f87174344
#
_entry.id   025b0dcc4ad215eb0dff458f87174344
#
_cell.length_a   1.000
_cell.length_b   1.000
_cell.length_c   1.000
_cell.angle_alpha   90.00
_cell.angle_beta   90.00
_cell.angle_gamma   90.00
#
_symmetry.space_group_name_H-M   'P 1'
#
loop_
_entity.id
_entity.type
_entity.pdbx_description
1 polymer ?
#
loop_
_entity_poly.entity_id
_entity_poly.type
_entity_poly.pdbx_seq_one_letter_code
_entity_poly.pdbx_strand_id
1 'polypeptide(L)'
;EKIAQIPTEVHVASEFSYNPPLLKGNPFFIFLTQSGETADSRQVLVKVKEWGYPALTITNVAGSTLSREADYTLLLHAGPEVAVASTKAYTAQIAVLAVLSDALGARMGHDMGIDMVHELGIVANAMESIIDDKERIAALADIYLPNTRNAFYIGRGLDYFVSMEAALKLKEISYIQTEGFAAGELKHGTIALIEEGTPVLAIITQADMASHTRGNI
;
A
#
# COMPACT_ATOMS: atom_id res chain seq x y z
N GLU A 1 9.97 8.27 1.03
CA GLU A 1 10.38 9.64 0.78
C GLU A 1 10.49 10.46 2.06
N LYS A 2 9.41 10.60 2.84
CA LYS A 2 9.40 11.45 4.06
C LYS A 2 10.37 10.96 5.14
N ILE A 3 10.54 9.67 5.33
CA ILE A 3 11.44 9.08 6.32
C ILE A 3 12.90 9.25 5.89
N ALA A 4 13.23 8.78 4.70
CA ALA A 4 14.60 8.76 4.20
C ALA A 4 15.08 10.11 3.61
N GLN A 5 14.16 11.06 3.35
CA GLN A 5 14.43 12.31 2.63
C GLN A 5 15.07 12.10 1.25
N ILE A 6 14.72 10.98 0.60
CA ILE A 6 15.19 10.61 -0.74
C ILE A 6 14.04 10.78 -1.72
N PRO A 7 14.18 11.56 -2.81
CA PRO A 7 13.18 11.64 -3.86
C PRO A 7 12.81 10.26 -4.37
N THR A 8 11.52 9.95 -4.40
CA THR A 8 11.03 8.62 -4.75
C THR A 8 9.80 8.75 -5.65
N GLU A 9 9.78 8.00 -6.74
CA GLU A 9 8.64 7.89 -7.64
C GLU A 9 8.05 6.48 -7.56
N VAL A 10 6.74 6.37 -7.67
CA VAL A 10 6.03 5.08 -7.65
C VAL A 10 5.34 4.87 -8.99
N HIS A 11 5.60 3.73 -9.60
CA HIS A 11 5.06 3.36 -10.90
C HIS A 11 4.43 1.98 -10.87
N VAL A 12 3.39 1.79 -11.66
CA VAL A 12 2.83 0.46 -11.93
C VAL A 12 3.65 -0.20 -13.03
N ALA A 13 4.14 -1.41 -12.79
CA ALA A 13 5.07 -2.09 -13.69
C ALA A 13 4.51 -2.30 -15.11
N SER A 14 3.20 -2.60 -15.23
CA SER A 14 2.54 -2.73 -16.52
C SER A 14 2.68 -1.47 -17.38
N GLU A 15 2.52 -0.29 -16.78
CA GLU A 15 2.61 0.98 -17.51
C GLU A 15 4.06 1.41 -17.72
N PHE A 16 4.91 1.20 -16.71
CA PHE A 16 6.35 1.54 -16.82
C PHE A 16 7.04 0.80 -17.96
N SER A 17 6.64 -0.44 -18.22
CA SER A 17 7.24 -1.26 -19.28
C SER A 17 7.06 -0.67 -20.69
N TYR A 18 5.97 0.06 -20.91
CA TYR A 18 5.64 0.67 -22.21
C TYR A 18 6.00 2.15 -22.30
N ASN A 19 5.89 2.86 -21.19
CA ASN A 19 6.14 4.30 -21.16
C ASN A 19 7.00 4.69 -19.94
N PRO A 20 8.29 4.31 -19.93
CA PRO A 20 9.16 4.68 -18.82
C PRO A 20 9.36 6.19 -18.77
N PRO A 21 9.41 6.80 -17.59
CA PRO A 21 9.72 8.23 -17.45
C PRO A 21 11.16 8.52 -17.87
N LEU A 22 11.47 9.80 -18.08
CA LEU A 22 12.85 10.22 -18.27
C LEU A 22 13.64 10.01 -16.97
N LEU A 23 14.50 9.00 -16.98
CA LEU A 23 15.36 8.70 -15.84
C LEU A 23 16.46 9.77 -15.72
N LYS A 24 16.64 10.30 -14.51
CA LYS A 24 17.68 11.28 -14.19
C LYS A 24 18.62 10.72 -13.14
N GLY A 25 19.88 11.04 -13.26
CA GLY A 25 20.89 10.59 -12.30
C GLY A 25 21.14 9.07 -12.36
N ASN A 26 21.30 8.47 -11.21
CA ASN A 26 21.53 7.04 -11.05
C ASN A 26 20.43 6.44 -10.12
N PRO A 27 19.23 6.19 -10.64
CA PRO A 27 18.14 5.68 -9.83
C PRO A 27 18.41 4.26 -9.34
N PHE A 28 17.93 3.98 -8.12
CA PHE A 28 17.86 2.65 -7.55
C PHE A 28 16.42 2.13 -7.67
N PHE A 29 16.23 0.99 -8.28
CA PHE A 29 14.91 0.42 -8.51
C PHE A 29 14.51 -0.56 -7.42
N ILE A 30 13.31 -0.40 -6.87
CA ILE A 30 12.74 -1.31 -5.88
C ILE A 30 11.47 -1.93 -6.45
N PHE A 31 11.47 -3.25 -6.58
CA PHE A 31 10.33 -4.04 -7.06
C PHE A 31 9.56 -4.61 -5.87
N LEU A 32 8.29 -4.23 -5.74
CA LEU A 32 7.38 -4.77 -4.73
C LEU A 32 6.50 -5.83 -5.38
N THR A 33 6.57 -7.03 -4.88
CA THR A 33 5.77 -8.16 -5.38
C THR A 33 5.52 -9.17 -4.27
N GLN A 34 4.34 -9.76 -4.23
CA GLN A 34 4.07 -10.81 -3.24
C GLN A 34 4.69 -12.14 -3.68
N SER A 35 4.43 -12.58 -4.90
CA SER A 35 4.88 -13.87 -5.43
C SER A 35 6.31 -13.87 -5.98
N GLY A 36 6.82 -12.71 -6.41
CA GLY A 36 8.06 -12.61 -7.16
C GLY A 36 8.00 -13.18 -8.59
N GLU A 37 6.79 -13.45 -9.09
CA GLU A 37 6.55 -14.06 -10.42
C GLU A 37 5.72 -13.15 -11.35
N THR A 38 5.48 -11.89 -10.96
CA THR A 38 4.69 -10.95 -11.75
C THR A 38 5.39 -10.64 -13.07
N ALA A 39 4.76 -11.01 -14.19
CA ALA A 39 5.35 -10.92 -15.53
C ALA A 39 5.77 -9.49 -15.90
N ASP A 40 4.90 -8.50 -15.65
CA ASP A 40 5.20 -7.09 -15.95
C ASP A 40 6.38 -6.58 -15.12
N SER A 41 6.45 -6.93 -13.83
CA SER A 41 7.57 -6.56 -12.96
C SER A 41 8.88 -7.17 -13.45
N ARG A 42 8.87 -8.42 -13.93
CA ARG A 42 10.04 -9.06 -14.51
C ARG A 42 10.47 -8.37 -15.80
N GLN A 43 9.53 -8.00 -16.67
CA GLN A 43 9.83 -7.28 -17.91
C GLN A 43 10.54 -5.96 -17.61
N VAL A 44 10.08 -5.21 -16.60
CA VAL A 44 10.74 -3.98 -16.16
C VAL A 44 12.12 -4.27 -15.55
N LEU A 45 12.24 -5.31 -14.71
CA LEU A 45 13.54 -5.67 -14.11
C LEU A 45 14.61 -5.96 -15.18
N VAL A 46 14.26 -6.72 -16.22
CA VAL A 46 15.17 -7.00 -17.34
C VAL A 46 15.65 -5.71 -17.99
N LYS A 47 14.72 -4.80 -18.32
CA LYS A 47 15.07 -3.49 -18.90
C LYS A 47 15.96 -2.65 -17.97
N VAL A 48 15.64 -2.59 -16.69
CA VAL A 48 16.42 -1.85 -15.69
C VAL A 48 17.85 -2.36 -15.62
N LYS A 49 18.04 -3.67 -15.69
CA LYS A 49 19.37 -4.28 -15.72
C LYS A 49 20.11 -4.02 -17.05
N GLU A 50 19.41 -4.06 -18.17
CA GLU A 50 19.98 -3.68 -19.48
C GLU A 50 20.45 -2.22 -19.49
N TRP A 51 19.75 -1.33 -18.78
CA TRP A 51 20.16 0.07 -18.61
C TRP A 51 21.31 0.26 -17.60
N GLY A 52 21.70 -0.79 -16.90
CA GLY A 52 22.80 -0.79 -15.95
C GLY A 52 22.43 -0.23 -14.57
N TYR A 53 21.15 -0.13 -14.21
CA TYR A 53 20.73 0.35 -12.90
C TYR A 53 20.61 -0.79 -11.89
N PRO A 54 20.95 -0.53 -10.62
CA PRO A 54 20.79 -1.52 -9.55
C PRO A 54 19.33 -1.72 -9.18
N ALA A 55 18.98 -2.97 -8.85
CA ALA A 55 17.63 -3.40 -8.53
C ALA A 55 17.53 -4.21 -7.23
N LEU A 56 16.57 -3.87 -6.40
CA LEU A 56 16.16 -4.61 -5.22
C LEU A 56 14.76 -5.21 -5.44
N THR A 57 14.57 -6.47 -5.13
CA THR A 57 13.23 -7.08 -5.04
C THR A 57 12.84 -7.29 -3.59
N ILE A 58 11.65 -6.85 -3.23
CA ILE A 58 10.99 -7.14 -1.95
C ILE A 58 9.86 -8.11 -2.24
N THR A 59 9.97 -9.36 -1.77
CA THR A 59 9.03 -10.43 -2.09
C THR A 59 8.80 -11.36 -0.91
N ASN A 60 7.66 -12.06 -0.92
CA ASN A 60 7.36 -13.07 0.10
C ASN A 60 7.90 -14.47 -0.24
N VAL A 61 8.29 -14.70 -1.50
CA VAL A 61 8.70 -16.04 -1.97
C VAL A 61 10.19 -16.06 -2.28
N ALA A 62 10.93 -16.75 -1.41
CA ALA A 62 12.36 -16.97 -1.62
C ALA A 62 12.60 -17.82 -2.89
N GLY A 63 13.62 -17.47 -3.65
CA GLY A 63 13.97 -18.18 -4.89
C GLY A 63 13.00 -17.95 -6.05
N SER A 64 12.06 -17.01 -5.93
CA SER A 64 11.21 -16.57 -7.03
C SER A 64 12.02 -15.91 -8.16
N THR A 65 11.42 -15.78 -9.33
CA THR A 65 12.10 -15.26 -10.52
C THR A 65 12.71 -13.88 -10.27
N LEU A 66 11.92 -12.93 -9.73
CA LEU A 66 12.43 -11.59 -9.46
C LEU A 66 13.53 -11.61 -8.37
N SER A 67 13.42 -12.48 -7.36
CA SER A 67 14.44 -12.57 -6.31
C SER A 67 15.77 -13.13 -6.81
N ARG A 68 15.75 -13.97 -7.84
CA ARG A 68 16.98 -14.52 -8.46
C ARG A 68 17.61 -13.57 -9.47
N GLU A 69 16.78 -12.76 -10.16
CA GLU A 69 17.24 -11.89 -11.26
C GLU A 69 17.64 -10.48 -10.79
N ALA A 70 17.13 -10.01 -9.64
CA ALA A 70 17.54 -8.74 -9.04
C ALA A 70 18.94 -8.81 -8.42
N ASP A 71 19.58 -7.65 -8.22
CA ASP A 71 20.90 -7.57 -7.56
C ASP A 71 20.79 -7.79 -6.05
N TYR A 72 19.66 -7.40 -5.47
CA TYR A 72 19.39 -7.53 -4.03
C TYR A 72 18.00 -8.07 -3.80
N THR A 73 17.79 -8.76 -2.67
CA THR A 73 16.49 -9.30 -2.27
C THR A 73 16.25 -9.10 -0.78
N LEU A 74 15.06 -8.62 -0.44
CA LEU A 74 14.52 -8.66 0.93
C LEU A 74 13.27 -9.54 0.95
N LEU A 75 13.20 -10.43 1.94
CA LEU A 75 12.07 -11.33 2.13
C LEU A 75 11.10 -10.78 3.18
N LEU A 76 9.80 -10.90 2.92
CA LEU A 76 8.75 -10.43 3.82
C LEU A 76 8.54 -11.32 5.03
N HIS A 77 8.84 -12.63 4.92
CA HIS A 77 8.59 -13.65 5.95
C HIS A 77 7.13 -13.67 6.47
N ALA A 78 6.16 -13.25 5.62
CA ALA A 78 4.75 -13.23 6.00
C ALA A 78 4.06 -14.60 5.98
N GLY A 79 4.79 -15.66 5.66
CA GLY A 79 4.23 -16.99 5.44
C GLY A 79 3.41 -17.07 4.15
N PRO A 80 2.84 -18.25 3.81
CA PRO A 80 2.10 -18.42 2.56
C PRO A 80 0.83 -17.57 2.55
N GLU A 81 0.59 -16.82 1.47
CA GLU A 81 -0.67 -16.10 1.22
C GLU A 81 -1.66 -17.10 0.63
N VAL A 82 -2.73 -17.40 1.35
CA VAL A 82 -3.71 -18.42 0.97
C VAL A 82 -4.96 -17.81 0.34
N ALA A 83 -5.29 -16.57 0.71
CA ALA A 83 -6.43 -15.85 0.17
C ALA A 83 -6.12 -15.23 -1.20
N VAL A 84 -7.17 -15.02 -2.00
CA VAL A 84 -7.07 -14.28 -3.27
C VAL A 84 -6.60 -12.85 -3.01
N ALA A 85 -7.21 -12.19 -2.03
CA ALA A 85 -6.82 -10.86 -1.58
C ALA A 85 -5.53 -10.93 -0.73
N SER A 86 -4.47 -10.28 -1.19
CA SER A 86 -3.25 -10.14 -0.39
C SER A 86 -3.50 -9.20 0.78
N THR A 87 -3.29 -9.67 2.00
CA THR A 87 -3.51 -8.91 3.24
C THR A 87 -2.23 -8.80 4.08
N LYS A 88 -1.77 -9.92 4.64
CA LYS A 88 -0.56 -9.95 5.47
C LYS A 88 0.71 -9.61 4.70
N ALA A 89 0.80 -9.98 3.43
CA ALA A 89 1.95 -9.61 2.61
C ALA A 89 2.00 -8.09 2.35
N TYR A 90 0.84 -7.43 2.18
CA TYR A 90 0.75 -5.98 2.06
C TYR A 90 1.28 -5.27 3.31
N THR A 91 0.82 -5.66 4.50
CA THR A 91 1.30 -5.05 5.76
C THR A 91 2.77 -5.35 6.03
N ALA A 92 3.25 -6.56 5.68
CA ALA A 92 4.67 -6.90 5.76
C ALA A 92 5.54 -6.08 4.79
N GLN A 93 5.04 -5.78 3.57
CA GLN A 93 5.73 -4.88 2.63
C GLN A 93 5.89 -3.48 3.22
N ILE A 94 4.84 -2.95 3.84
CA ILE A 94 4.90 -1.63 4.52
C ILE A 94 5.94 -1.66 5.63
N ALA A 95 5.96 -2.72 6.47
CA ALA A 95 6.93 -2.85 7.56
C ALA A 95 8.38 -2.91 7.04
N VAL A 96 8.65 -3.72 6.02
CA VAL A 96 9.99 -3.81 5.39
C VAL A 96 10.41 -2.48 4.78
N LEU A 97 9.50 -1.78 4.10
CA LEU A 97 9.77 -0.45 3.54
C LEU A 97 10.02 0.60 4.62
N ALA A 98 9.32 0.52 5.75
CA ALA A 98 9.57 1.43 6.89
C ALA A 98 10.98 1.24 7.44
N VAL A 99 11.38 -0.01 7.74
CA VAL A 99 12.74 -0.34 8.21
C VAL A 99 13.81 0.06 7.18
N LEU A 100 13.58 -0.24 5.90
CA LEU A 100 14.52 0.14 4.82
C LEU A 100 14.66 1.66 4.73
N SER A 101 13.54 2.39 4.81
CA SER A 101 13.54 3.86 4.72
C SER A 101 14.25 4.50 5.92
N ASP A 102 14.06 3.96 7.12
CA ASP A 102 14.74 4.40 8.33
C ASP A 102 16.25 4.17 8.23
N ALA A 103 16.67 2.97 7.85
CA ALA A 103 18.08 2.62 7.66
C ALA A 103 18.76 3.48 6.58
N LEU A 104 18.08 3.78 5.49
CA LEU A 104 18.58 4.67 4.44
C LEU A 104 18.66 6.11 4.94
N GLY A 105 17.63 6.58 5.64
CA GLY A 105 17.59 7.93 6.23
C GLY A 105 18.74 8.15 7.19
N ALA A 106 18.97 7.22 8.12
CA ALA A 106 20.07 7.28 9.07
C ALA A 106 21.44 7.38 8.38
N ARG A 107 21.65 6.62 7.30
CA ARG A 107 22.88 6.69 6.48
C ARG A 107 23.04 8.02 5.74
N MET A 108 21.96 8.69 5.42
CA MET A 108 21.96 10.01 4.78
C MET A 108 22.01 11.16 5.80
N GLY A 109 22.09 10.85 7.09
CA GLY A 109 22.10 11.85 8.16
C GLY A 109 20.72 12.36 8.59
N HIS A 110 19.67 11.66 8.22
CA HIS A 110 18.26 11.95 8.55
C HIS A 110 17.75 10.92 9.56
N ASP A 111 18.19 11.04 10.81
CA ASP A 111 17.70 10.19 11.90
C ASP A 111 16.37 10.77 12.43
N MET A 112 15.33 9.96 12.43
CA MET A 112 14.02 10.32 12.97
C MET A 112 13.96 10.26 14.50
N GLY A 113 14.99 9.72 15.17
CA GLY A 113 15.04 9.57 16.62
C GLY A 113 14.01 8.57 17.17
N ILE A 114 13.53 7.63 16.36
CA ILE A 114 12.59 6.57 16.75
C ILE A 114 13.24 5.19 16.59
N ASP A 115 12.89 4.25 17.44
CA ASP A 115 13.22 2.85 17.24
C ASP A 115 12.14 2.21 16.34
N MET A 116 12.40 2.19 15.05
CA MET A 116 11.46 1.67 14.05
C MET A 116 11.03 0.22 14.33
N VAL A 117 11.92 -0.63 14.84
CA VAL A 117 11.60 -2.02 15.15
C VAL A 117 10.67 -2.12 16.36
N HIS A 118 10.90 -1.29 17.37
CA HIS A 118 10.03 -1.20 18.54
C HIS A 118 8.62 -0.70 18.16
N GLU A 119 8.54 0.37 17.36
CA GLU A 119 7.26 0.92 16.89
C GLU A 119 6.47 -0.10 16.05
N LEU A 120 7.13 -0.85 15.18
CA LEU A 120 6.47 -1.93 14.42
C LEU A 120 5.95 -3.04 15.33
N GLY A 121 6.62 -3.33 16.45
CA GLY A 121 6.12 -4.24 17.48
C GLY A 121 4.83 -3.75 18.13
N ILE A 122 4.74 -2.44 18.43
CA ILE A 122 3.51 -1.80 18.95
C ILE A 122 2.38 -1.92 17.92
N VAL A 123 2.69 -1.64 16.65
CA VAL A 123 1.70 -1.75 15.55
C VAL A 123 1.19 -3.19 15.42
N ALA A 124 2.06 -4.19 15.50
CA ALA A 124 1.65 -5.59 15.42
C ALA A 124 0.64 -5.97 16.53
N ASN A 125 0.89 -5.54 17.77
CA ASN A 125 -0.04 -5.76 18.91
C ASN A 125 -1.37 -5.02 18.70
N ALA A 126 -1.34 -3.80 18.16
CA ALA A 126 -2.55 -3.05 17.85
C ALA A 126 -3.38 -3.74 16.75
N MET A 127 -2.73 -4.29 15.73
CA MET A 127 -3.41 -5.06 14.68
C MET A 127 -4.07 -6.32 15.25
N GLU A 128 -3.41 -7.05 16.12
CA GLU A 128 -3.97 -8.22 16.82
C GLU A 128 -5.23 -7.85 17.59
N SER A 129 -5.19 -6.74 18.35
CA SER A 129 -6.37 -6.23 19.09
C SER A 129 -7.54 -5.88 18.17
N ILE A 130 -7.29 -5.35 16.95
CA ILE A 130 -8.34 -5.07 15.98
C ILE A 130 -8.93 -6.38 15.42
N ILE A 131 -8.09 -7.37 15.16
CA ILE A 131 -8.52 -8.69 14.67
C ILE A 131 -9.38 -9.41 15.71
N ASP A 132 -9.06 -9.24 16.99
CA ASP A 132 -9.84 -9.82 18.10
C ASP A 132 -11.23 -9.17 18.25
N ASP A 133 -11.44 -7.93 17.79
CA ASP A 133 -12.74 -7.22 17.78
C ASP A 133 -13.50 -7.36 16.43
N LYS A 134 -13.26 -8.44 15.70
CA LYS A 134 -13.84 -8.67 14.37
C LYS A 134 -15.38 -8.74 14.35
N GLU A 135 -16.01 -9.18 15.45
CA GLU A 135 -17.47 -9.27 15.56
C GLU A 135 -18.14 -7.90 15.45
N ARG A 136 -17.52 -6.85 16.01
CA ARG A 136 -18.00 -5.48 15.87
C ARG A 136 -17.92 -5.00 14.41
N ILE A 137 -16.83 -5.33 13.72
CA ILE A 137 -16.66 -4.97 12.30
C ILE A 137 -17.65 -5.76 11.44
N ALA A 138 -17.86 -7.05 11.73
CA ALA A 138 -18.84 -7.87 11.04
C ALA A 138 -20.26 -7.29 11.19
N ALA A 139 -20.65 -6.87 12.40
CA ALA A 139 -21.94 -6.25 12.64
C ALA A 139 -22.14 -4.95 11.82
N LEU A 140 -21.11 -4.13 11.67
CA LEU A 140 -21.16 -2.96 10.79
C LEU A 140 -21.31 -3.36 9.32
N ALA A 141 -20.58 -4.38 8.88
CA ALA A 141 -20.71 -4.89 7.51
C ALA A 141 -22.12 -5.39 7.24
N ASP A 142 -22.73 -6.14 8.17
CA ASP A 142 -24.11 -6.64 8.08
C ASP A 142 -25.16 -5.54 8.00
N ILE A 143 -24.90 -4.39 8.60
CA ILE A 143 -25.82 -3.24 8.58
C ILE A 143 -25.71 -2.45 7.27
N TYR A 144 -24.49 -2.18 6.81
CA TYR A 144 -24.25 -1.19 5.75
C TYR A 144 -23.92 -1.77 4.37
N LEU A 145 -23.51 -3.04 4.27
CA LEU A 145 -23.11 -3.63 3.00
C LEU A 145 -24.17 -4.53 2.31
N PRO A 146 -25.23 -5.05 2.98
CA PRO A 146 -26.20 -5.88 2.30
C PRO A 146 -26.90 -5.13 1.16
N ASN A 147 -27.01 -5.76 0.00
CA ASN A 147 -27.64 -5.21 -1.21
C ASN A 147 -26.96 -3.96 -1.80
N THR A 148 -25.78 -3.60 -1.30
CA THR A 148 -24.98 -2.48 -1.81
C THR A 148 -24.27 -2.90 -3.09
N ARG A 149 -24.36 -2.05 -4.12
CA ARG A 149 -23.62 -2.23 -5.38
C ARG A 149 -22.34 -1.41 -5.42
N ASN A 150 -22.36 -0.24 -4.81
CA ASN A 150 -21.25 0.71 -4.80
C ASN A 150 -20.91 1.09 -3.36
N ALA A 151 -19.63 1.25 -3.06
CA ALA A 151 -19.16 1.78 -1.79
C ALA A 151 -17.92 2.64 -2.02
N PHE A 152 -17.66 3.57 -1.13
CA PHE A 152 -16.52 4.47 -1.27
C PHE A 152 -15.69 4.50 0.02
N TYR A 153 -14.37 4.53 -0.16
CA TYR A 153 -13.45 4.83 0.92
C TYR A 153 -12.85 6.21 0.70
N ILE A 154 -12.74 7.00 1.76
CA ILE A 154 -12.13 8.32 1.70
C ILE A 154 -11.09 8.51 2.81
N GLY A 155 -10.03 9.23 2.50
CA GLY A 155 -8.97 9.58 3.43
C GLY A 155 -8.15 10.78 2.95
N ARG A 156 -7.28 11.30 3.82
CA ARG A 156 -6.30 12.33 3.46
C ARG A 156 -4.90 11.90 3.84
N GLY A 157 -3.88 12.40 3.12
CA GLY A 157 -2.49 12.03 3.38
C GLY A 157 -2.27 10.52 3.29
N LEU A 158 -1.74 9.90 4.34
CA LEU A 158 -1.53 8.44 4.38
C LEU A 158 -2.86 7.67 4.35
N ASP A 159 -3.91 8.19 4.98
CA ASP A 159 -5.23 7.56 5.00
C ASP A 159 -5.85 7.45 3.61
N TYR A 160 -5.49 8.33 2.66
CA TYR A 160 -5.90 8.20 1.26
C TYR A 160 -5.33 6.93 0.60
N PHE A 161 -4.06 6.64 0.79
CA PHE A 161 -3.43 5.44 0.23
C PHE A 161 -3.98 4.16 0.87
N VAL A 162 -4.23 4.19 2.18
CA VAL A 162 -4.90 3.09 2.89
C VAL A 162 -6.33 2.91 2.38
N SER A 163 -7.05 4.00 2.09
CA SER A 163 -8.40 3.95 1.50
C SER A 163 -8.43 3.28 0.13
N MET A 164 -7.44 3.51 -0.72
CA MET A 164 -7.32 2.85 -2.01
C MET A 164 -7.13 1.33 -1.86
N GLU A 165 -6.24 0.90 -0.95
CA GLU A 165 -6.01 -0.52 -0.69
C GLU A 165 -7.22 -1.19 -0.05
N ALA A 166 -7.87 -0.54 0.92
CA ALA A 166 -9.08 -1.05 1.55
C ALA A 166 -10.22 -1.23 0.53
N ALA A 167 -10.38 -0.26 -0.38
CA ALA A 167 -11.35 -0.37 -1.47
C ALA A 167 -11.04 -1.54 -2.40
N LEU A 168 -9.77 -1.77 -2.75
CA LEU A 168 -9.35 -2.92 -3.54
C LEU A 168 -9.69 -4.22 -2.82
N LYS A 169 -9.38 -4.35 -1.53
CA LYS A 169 -9.67 -5.56 -0.74
C LYS A 169 -11.17 -5.85 -0.67
N LEU A 170 -11.99 -4.83 -0.40
CA LEU A 170 -13.44 -5.02 -0.39
C LEU A 170 -13.97 -5.44 -1.77
N LYS A 171 -13.49 -4.84 -2.84
CA LYS A 171 -13.84 -5.20 -4.23
C LYS A 171 -13.50 -6.66 -4.54
N GLU A 172 -12.30 -7.10 -4.20
CA GLU A 172 -11.81 -8.46 -4.49
C GLU A 172 -12.63 -9.55 -3.83
N ILE A 173 -13.11 -9.34 -2.60
CA ILE A 173 -13.77 -10.39 -1.80
C ILE A 173 -15.29 -10.31 -1.84
N SER A 174 -15.89 -9.14 -2.09
CA SER A 174 -17.34 -8.94 -2.03
C SER A 174 -18.00 -8.72 -3.38
N TYR A 175 -17.23 -8.41 -4.42
CA TYR A 175 -17.70 -7.96 -5.74
C TYR A 175 -18.50 -6.65 -5.72
N ILE A 176 -18.51 -5.93 -4.60
CA ILE A 176 -19.05 -4.57 -4.50
C ILE A 176 -18.10 -3.64 -5.27
N GLN A 177 -18.64 -2.82 -6.16
CA GLN A 177 -17.83 -1.79 -6.84
C GLN A 177 -17.39 -0.75 -5.81
N THR A 178 -16.12 -0.84 -5.42
CA THR A 178 -15.57 0.00 -4.36
C THR A 178 -14.40 0.82 -4.88
N GLU A 179 -14.35 2.09 -4.53
CA GLU A 179 -13.26 3.00 -4.91
C GLU A 179 -12.76 3.80 -3.72
N GLY A 180 -11.45 4.10 -3.72
CA GLY A 180 -10.79 4.94 -2.72
C GLY A 180 -10.47 6.32 -3.28
N PHE A 181 -10.83 7.38 -2.55
CA PHE A 181 -10.61 8.76 -2.97
C PHE A 181 -9.85 9.58 -1.92
N ALA A 182 -9.10 10.55 -2.39
CA ALA A 182 -8.70 11.65 -1.53
C ALA A 182 -9.97 12.40 -1.09
N ALA A 183 -10.20 12.55 0.22
CA ALA A 183 -11.47 13.07 0.74
C ALA A 183 -11.85 14.43 0.17
N GLY A 184 -10.87 15.28 -0.19
CA GLY A 184 -11.11 16.55 -0.85
C GLY A 184 -11.67 16.42 -2.27
N GLU A 185 -11.25 15.36 -2.98
CA GLU A 185 -11.63 15.14 -4.39
C GLU A 185 -13.03 14.54 -4.54
N LEU A 186 -13.62 13.99 -3.46
CA LEU A 186 -14.99 13.46 -3.49
C LEU A 186 -16.00 14.47 -4.05
N LYS A 187 -15.81 15.75 -3.74
CA LYS A 187 -16.70 16.85 -4.17
C LYS A 187 -16.56 17.20 -5.64
N HIS A 188 -15.52 16.75 -6.32
CA HIS A 188 -15.20 17.12 -7.69
C HIS A 188 -15.68 16.09 -8.73
N GLY A 189 -16.93 15.63 -8.57
CA GLY A 189 -17.61 14.75 -9.52
C GLY A 189 -18.13 13.46 -8.89
N THR A 190 -17.33 12.74 -8.14
CA THR A 190 -17.68 11.44 -7.56
C THR A 190 -18.87 11.50 -6.60
N ILE A 191 -19.10 12.65 -5.95
CA ILE A 191 -20.27 12.87 -5.09
C ILE A 191 -21.60 12.62 -5.81
N ALA A 192 -21.63 12.74 -7.13
CA ALA A 192 -22.82 12.44 -7.94
C ALA A 192 -23.22 10.96 -7.93
N LEU A 193 -22.30 10.07 -7.51
CA LEU A 193 -22.54 8.62 -7.39
C LEU A 193 -23.00 8.21 -5.99
N ILE A 194 -23.07 9.16 -5.05
CA ILE A 194 -23.48 8.90 -3.67
C ILE A 194 -24.98 9.19 -3.57
N GLU A 195 -25.74 8.11 -3.40
CA GLU A 195 -27.19 8.14 -3.22
C GLU A 195 -27.52 7.73 -1.77
N GLU A 196 -28.80 7.86 -1.39
CA GLU A 196 -29.26 7.37 -0.10
C GLU A 196 -28.97 5.86 0.03
N GLY A 197 -28.28 5.47 1.11
CA GLY A 197 -27.87 4.09 1.35
C GLY A 197 -26.54 3.69 0.74
N THR A 198 -25.84 4.57 0.00
CA THR A 198 -24.49 4.30 -0.46
C THR A 198 -23.48 4.39 0.68
N PRO A 199 -22.76 3.31 1.05
CA PRO A 199 -21.78 3.36 2.12
C PRO A 199 -20.56 4.21 1.76
N VAL A 200 -20.20 5.13 2.65
CA VAL A 200 -18.94 5.88 2.59
C VAL A 200 -18.13 5.62 3.86
N LEU A 201 -16.98 5.00 3.69
CA LEU A 201 -16.09 4.65 4.81
C LEU A 201 -14.94 5.68 4.87
N ALA A 202 -14.90 6.46 5.94
CA ALA A 202 -13.85 7.46 6.14
C ALA A 202 -12.75 6.91 7.05
N ILE A 203 -11.50 6.90 6.56
CA ILE A 203 -10.32 6.57 7.36
C ILE A 203 -9.74 7.88 7.89
N ILE A 204 -9.69 8.02 9.22
CA ILE A 204 -9.28 9.26 9.90
C ILE A 204 -8.33 8.88 11.05
N THR A 205 -7.06 8.70 10.75
CA THR A 205 -6.03 8.33 11.74
C THR A 205 -5.05 9.48 12.02
N GLN A 206 -4.94 10.46 11.13
CA GLN A 206 -4.01 11.58 11.25
C GLN A 206 -4.70 12.78 11.90
N ALA A 207 -4.24 13.16 13.09
CA ALA A 207 -4.87 14.20 13.91
C ALA A 207 -4.93 15.58 13.22
N ASP A 208 -3.88 15.95 12.51
CA ASP A 208 -3.75 17.21 11.76
C ASP A 208 -4.71 17.32 10.56
N MET A 209 -5.16 16.20 10.02
CA MET A 209 -6.07 16.13 8.87
C MET A 209 -7.51 15.74 9.24
N ALA A 210 -7.74 15.35 10.49
CA ALA A 210 -9.02 14.82 10.96
C ALA A 210 -10.19 15.78 10.75
N SER A 211 -10.01 17.08 11.08
CA SER A 211 -11.05 18.10 10.91
C SER A 211 -11.43 18.30 9.44
N HIS A 212 -10.44 18.29 8.55
CA HIS A 212 -10.66 18.43 7.11
C HIS A 212 -11.37 17.22 6.51
N THR A 213 -11.02 16.01 6.94
CA THR A 213 -11.70 14.79 6.48
C THR A 213 -13.15 14.75 6.96
N ARG A 214 -13.40 15.06 8.23
CA ARG A 214 -14.77 15.14 8.78
C ARG A 214 -15.63 16.17 8.08
N GLY A 215 -15.07 17.29 7.63
CA GLY A 215 -15.79 18.30 6.85
C GLY A 215 -16.14 17.88 5.42
N ASN A 216 -15.71 16.69 4.97
CA ASN A 216 -16.05 16.11 3.67
C ASN A 216 -17.14 15.03 3.75
N ILE A 217 -17.52 14.61 4.95
CA ILE A 217 -18.58 13.66 5.25
C ILE A 217 -19.88 14.44 5.51
#